data_ea73a36a131c5ecf3946e1e63c224e84
#
_entry.id   ea73a36a131c5ecf3946e1e63c224e84
#
_cell.length_a   1.000
_cell.length_b   1.000
_cell.length_c   1.000
_cell.angle_alpha   90.00
_cell.angle_beta   90.00
_cell.angle_gamma   90.00
#
_symmetry.space_group_name_H-M   'P 1'
#
loop_
_entity.id
_entity.type
_entity.pdbx_description
1 polymer ?
#
loop_
_entity_poly.entity_id
_entity_poly.type
_entity_poly.pdbx_seq_one_letter_code
_entity_poly.pdbx_strand_id
1 'polypeptide(L)'
;MDDVTNLSLERGETPVTAPDSIVACKFWGLGADGTVGANKNSIKIIGDHTDMYAQAYFAYDSKKSGGITNSHLRFGKSPIRSPYLINTADFVACHQQAYLKKYDMTSNLKDGGSFLLNTVWSDEELDKHLPANVKRDLANKEHQLLHNQRC
;
A
#
# COMPACT_ATOMS: atom_id res chain seq x y z
N MET A 1 -20.13 4.03 14.54
CA MET A 1 -20.16 2.93 15.51
C MET A 1 -21.09 3.35 16.62
N ASP A 2 -22.10 2.58 16.89
CA ASP A 2 -23.05 2.87 17.96
C ASP A 2 -22.64 2.08 19.22
N ASP A 3 -21.89 2.74 20.08
CA ASP A 3 -21.37 2.13 21.32
C ASP A 3 -22.42 2.13 22.45
N VAL A 4 -23.60 2.69 22.21
CA VAL A 4 -24.66 2.85 23.22
C VAL A 4 -25.69 1.70 23.15
N THR A 5 -26.03 1.23 21.96
CA THR A 5 -27.08 0.23 21.76
C THR A 5 -26.60 -1.19 21.53
N ASN A 6 -25.30 -1.39 21.32
CA ASN A 6 -24.69 -2.70 20.97
C ASN A 6 -25.37 -3.42 19.79
N LEU A 7 -26.03 -2.68 18.92
CA LEU A 7 -26.70 -3.19 17.72
C LEU A 7 -25.78 -3.29 16.50
N SER A 8 -24.49 -2.99 16.66
CA SER A 8 -23.50 -3.15 15.59
C SER A 8 -23.32 -4.64 15.30
N LEU A 9 -23.55 -5.04 14.07
CA LEU A 9 -23.22 -6.36 13.57
C LEU A 9 -21.70 -6.60 13.71
N GLU A 10 -21.31 -7.76 14.20
CA GLU A 10 -19.90 -8.16 14.16
C GLU A 10 -19.42 -8.14 12.73
N ARG A 11 -18.32 -7.41 12.48
CA ARG A 11 -17.65 -7.46 11.18
C ARG A 11 -17.02 -8.83 11.02
N GLY A 12 -17.59 -9.63 10.16
CA GLY A 12 -16.91 -10.80 9.63
C GLY A 12 -15.64 -10.42 8.86
N GLU A 13 -14.88 -11.41 8.44
CA GLU A 13 -13.70 -11.21 7.59
C GLU A 13 -14.09 -10.37 6.36
N THR A 14 -13.28 -9.36 6.05
CA THR A 14 -13.51 -8.51 4.88
C THR A 14 -13.37 -9.38 3.63
N PRO A 15 -14.40 -9.57 2.82
CA PRO A 15 -14.28 -10.42 1.65
C PRO A 15 -13.29 -9.84 0.67
N VAL A 16 -12.37 -10.67 0.18
CA VAL A 16 -11.48 -10.32 -0.93
C VAL A 16 -12.32 -10.38 -2.21
N THR A 17 -12.75 -9.23 -2.70
CA THR A 17 -13.65 -9.13 -3.85
C THR A 17 -12.93 -8.89 -5.18
N ALA A 18 -11.60 -8.72 -5.14
CA ALA A 18 -10.80 -8.56 -6.35
C ALA A 18 -10.52 -9.91 -7.01
N PRO A 19 -10.71 -10.05 -8.34
CA PRO A 19 -10.29 -11.23 -9.07
C PRO A 19 -8.78 -11.47 -8.94
N ASP A 20 -8.33 -12.72 -8.85
CA ASP A 20 -6.90 -13.09 -8.75
C ASP A 20 -6.05 -12.60 -9.94
N SER A 21 -6.69 -12.23 -11.04
CA SER A 21 -6.05 -11.67 -12.24
C SER A 21 -5.70 -10.18 -12.13
N ILE A 22 -6.08 -9.51 -11.05
CA ILE A 22 -5.83 -8.07 -10.83
C ILE A 22 -4.76 -7.90 -9.76
N VAL A 23 -3.69 -7.22 -10.12
CA VAL A 23 -2.63 -6.80 -9.19
C VAL A 23 -3.05 -5.50 -8.51
N ALA A 24 -2.98 -5.47 -7.21
CA ALA A 24 -3.31 -4.31 -6.37
C ALA A 24 -2.06 -3.78 -5.68
N CYS A 25 -1.75 -2.51 -5.90
CA CYS A 25 -0.57 -1.85 -5.34
C CYS A 25 -0.97 -0.62 -4.52
N LYS A 26 -0.31 -0.43 -3.39
CA LYS A 26 -0.55 0.70 -2.50
C LYS A 26 0.76 1.43 -2.20
N PHE A 27 0.78 2.75 -2.40
CA PHE A 27 1.98 3.56 -2.23
C PHE A 27 1.73 4.65 -1.19
N TRP A 28 2.60 4.68 -0.20
CA TRP A 28 2.59 5.68 0.87
C TRP A 28 3.71 6.70 0.63
N GLY A 29 3.34 7.95 0.45
CA GLY A 29 4.29 9.02 0.16
C GLY A 29 3.94 10.32 0.86
N LEU A 30 4.84 11.28 0.74
CA LEU A 30 4.65 12.65 1.16
C LEU A 30 4.08 13.46 0.00
N GLY A 31 3.20 14.42 0.26
CA GLY A 31 2.50 15.19 -0.77
C GLY A 31 3.39 15.92 -1.79
N ALA A 32 4.67 16.15 -1.43
CA ALA A 32 5.64 16.87 -2.27
C ALA A 32 6.83 16.00 -2.74
N ASP A 33 6.82 14.68 -2.52
CA ASP A 33 7.95 13.78 -2.84
C ASP A 33 7.93 13.21 -4.25
N GLY A 34 6.93 13.55 -5.05
CA GLY A 34 6.79 13.05 -6.42
C GLY A 34 6.10 11.69 -6.56
N THR A 35 5.75 11.01 -5.46
CA THR A 35 5.11 9.70 -5.48
C THR A 35 3.84 9.67 -6.32
N VAL A 36 2.98 10.67 -6.18
CA VAL A 36 1.71 10.74 -6.95
C VAL A 36 1.98 10.90 -8.44
N GLY A 37 2.93 11.77 -8.81
CA GLY A 37 3.34 11.98 -10.20
C GLY A 37 3.91 10.72 -10.84
N ALA A 38 4.78 10.00 -10.13
CA ALA A 38 5.34 8.74 -10.57
C ALA A 38 4.25 7.69 -10.78
N ASN A 39 3.31 7.57 -9.85
CA ASN A 39 2.21 6.61 -9.95
C ASN A 39 1.22 6.94 -11.07
N LYS A 40 0.94 8.22 -11.34
CA LYS A 40 0.15 8.65 -12.51
C LYS A 40 0.83 8.25 -13.81
N ASN A 41 2.16 8.42 -13.89
CA ASN A 41 2.92 8.03 -15.06
C ASN A 41 2.94 6.51 -15.24
N SER A 42 3.11 5.74 -14.17
CA SER A 42 3.08 4.28 -14.19
C SER A 42 1.76 3.74 -14.73
N ILE A 43 0.63 4.25 -14.25
CA ILE A 43 -0.70 3.85 -14.75
C ILE A 43 -0.88 4.21 -16.22
N LYS A 44 -0.40 5.36 -16.64
CA LYS A 44 -0.42 5.75 -18.06
C LYS A 44 0.40 4.80 -18.93
N ILE A 45 1.62 4.46 -18.51
CA ILE A 45 2.47 3.51 -19.23
C ILE A 45 1.79 2.14 -19.33
N ILE A 46 1.21 1.63 -18.25
CA ILE A 46 0.50 0.35 -18.25
C ILE A 46 -0.67 0.40 -19.26
N GLY A 47 -1.48 1.45 -19.22
CA GLY A 47 -2.64 1.59 -20.11
C GLY A 47 -2.28 1.81 -21.59
N ASP A 48 -1.21 2.55 -21.88
CA ASP A 48 -0.82 2.91 -23.24
C ASP A 48 0.03 1.82 -23.91
N HIS A 49 0.78 1.02 -23.14
CA HIS A 49 1.79 0.09 -23.69
C HIS A 49 1.51 -1.38 -23.37
N THR A 50 0.40 -1.70 -22.74
CA THR A 50 0.00 -3.10 -22.45
C THR A 50 -1.48 -3.31 -22.72
N ASP A 51 -1.89 -4.57 -22.90
CA ASP A 51 -3.30 -4.96 -23.04
C ASP A 51 -4.02 -5.04 -21.68
N MET A 52 -3.47 -4.41 -20.64
CA MET A 52 -4.04 -4.43 -19.30
C MET A 52 -4.99 -3.25 -19.07
N TYR A 53 -6.05 -3.52 -18.35
CA TYR A 53 -6.86 -2.48 -17.73
C TYR A 53 -6.11 -1.91 -16.54
N ALA A 54 -6.20 -0.61 -16.32
CA ALA A 54 -5.54 0.07 -15.23
C ALA A 54 -6.47 1.07 -14.54
N GLN A 55 -6.42 1.14 -13.22
CA GLN A 55 -7.19 2.07 -12.40
C GLN A 55 -6.28 2.66 -11.33
N ALA A 56 -6.39 3.96 -11.11
CA ALA A 56 -5.70 4.62 -10.01
C ALA A 56 -6.65 5.50 -9.21
N TYR A 57 -6.46 5.52 -7.90
CA TYR A 57 -7.09 6.44 -6.98
C TYR A 57 -6.04 7.05 -6.06
N PHE A 58 -6.09 8.37 -5.88
CA PHE A 58 -5.12 9.11 -5.05
C PHE A 58 -5.85 9.76 -3.90
N ALA A 59 -5.56 9.29 -2.69
CA ALA A 59 -6.05 9.88 -1.46
C ALA A 59 -5.01 10.87 -0.91
N TYR A 60 -5.47 12.07 -0.56
CA TYR A 60 -4.64 13.12 0.01
C TYR A 60 -5.13 13.43 1.43
N ASP A 61 -4.20 13.61 2.35
CA ASP A 61 -4.51 14.22 3.63
C ASP A 61 -4.72 15.73 3.42
N SER A 62 -5.81 16.27 3.94
CA SER A 62 -6.18 17.68 3.80
C SER A 62 -5.32 18.64 4.62
N LYS A 63 -4.36 18.16 5.41
CA LYS A 63 -3.44 19.01 6.17
C LYS A 63 -2.49 19.76 5.24
N LYS A 64 -2.45 21.08 5.42
CA LYS A 64 -1.58 21.99 4.68
C LYS A 64 -0.13 21.63 4.93
N SER A 65 0.72 21.32 4.10
CA SER A 65 2.14 20.98 4.18
C SER A 65 2.47 19.66 4.92
N GLY A 66 3.16 18.78 4.26
CA GLY A 66 3.62 17.51 4.81
C GLY A 66 2.52 16.44 4.95
N GLY A 67 1.38 16.63 4.28
CA GLY A 67 0.28 15.65 4.25
C GLY A 67 0.70 14.35 3.59
N ILE A 68 0.23 13.25 4.16
CA ILE A 68 0.43 11.91 3.59
C ILE A 68 -0.39 11.77 2.32
N THR A 69 0.19 11.10 1.33
CA THR A 69 -0.52 10.65 0.14
C THR A 69 -0.57 9.13 0.11
N ASN A 70 -1.71 8.61 -0.28
CA ASN A 70 -1.92 7.19 -0.43
C ASN A 70 -2.45 6.91 -1.83
N SER A 71 -1.62 6.31 -2.67
CA SER A 71 -1.97 5.97 -4.05
C SER A 71 -2.38 4.51 -4.13
N HIS A 72 -3.53 4.26 -4.71
CA HIS A 72 -4.09 2.94 -4.92
C HIS A 72 -4.11 2.64 -6.41
N LEU A 73 -3.31 1.68 -6.85
CA LEU A 73 -3.21 1.28 -8.24
C LEU A 73 -3.70 -0.16 -8.42
N ARG A 74 -4.53 -0.37 -9.42
CA ARG A 74 -4.95 -1.71 -9.87
C ARG A 74 -4.67 -1.85 -11.34
N PHE A 75 -4.16 -3.00 -11.74
CA PHE A 75 -3.99 -3.33 -13.15
C PHE A 75 -4.11 -4.85 -13.36
N GLY A 76 -4.58 -5.24 -14.54
CA GLY A 76 -4.78 -6.65 -14.87
C GLY A 76 -5.48 -6.84 -16.21
N LYS A 77 -5.64 -8.10 -16.61
CA LYS A 77 -6.23 -8.46 -17.90
C LYS A 77 -7.76 -8.40 -17.91
N SER A 78 -8.39 -8.23 -16.77
CA SER A 78 -9.86 -8.12 -16.66
C SER A 78 -10.28 -6.68 -16.42
N PRO A 79 -11.47 -6.25 -16.90
CA PRO A 79 -11.99 -4.92 -16.62
C PRO A 79 -12.08 -4.63 -15.13
N ILE A 80 -11.55 -3.48 -14.70
CA ILE A 80 -11.53 -3.08 -13.31
C ILE A 80 -12.71 -2.14 -13.04
N ARG A 81 -13.65 -2.59 -12.22
CA ARG A 81 -14.84 -1.82 -11.82
C ARG A 81 -14.93 -1.71 -10.29
N SER A 82 -13.80 -1.37 -9.66
CA SER A 82 -13.70 -1.32 -8.21
C SER A 82 -13.83 0.13 -7.73
N PRO A 83 -14.99 0.55 -7.19
CA PRO A 83 -15.20 1.92 -6.70
C PRO A 83 -14.63 2.14 -5.29
N TYR A 84 -13.92 1.16 -4.73
CA TYR A 84 -13.40 1.14 -3.36
C TYR A 84 -11.88 1.18 -3.31
N LEU A 85 -11.34 1.64 -2.18
CA LEU A 85 -9.92 1.64 -1.90
C LEU A 85 -9.38 0.22 -1.78
N ILE A 86 -8.07 0.05 -2.03
CA ILE A 86 -7.39 -1.23 -1.85
C ILE A 86 -7.27 -1.51 -0.35
N ASN A 87 -7.91 -2.57 0.12
CA ASN A 87 -7.81 -3.07 1.48
C ASN A 87 -6.78 -4.21 1.59
N THR A 88 -6.61 -4.99 0.51
CA THR A 88 -5.65 -6.08 0.45
C THR A 88 -4.79 -5.89 -0.79
N ALA A 89 -3.48 -5.78 -0.62
CA ALA A 89 -2.54 -5.42 -1.67
C ALA A 89 -1.53 -6.54 -1.94
N ASP A 90 -1.16 -6.72 -3.21
CA ASP A 90 -0.06 -7.59 -3.63
C ASP A 90 1.30 -6.91 -3.41
N PHE A 91 1.32 -5.58 -3.49
CA PHE A 91 2.51 -4.77 -3.33
C PHE A 91 2.20 -3.52 -2.52
N VAL A 92 3.03 -3.23 -1.51
CA VAL A 92 2.97 -2.00 -0.72
C VAL A 92 4.33 -1.31 -0.75
N ALA A 93 4.36 -0.02 -1.06
CA ALA A 93 5.57 0.79 -1.00
C ALA A 93 5.44 1.91 0.02
N CYS A 94 6.48 2.09 0.83
CA CYS A 94 6.62 3.20 1.77
C CYS A 94 7.82 4.06 1.36
N HIS A 95 7.54 5.27 0.85
CA HIS A 95 8.58 6.19 0.40
C HIS A 95 9.15 7.05 1.52
N GLN A 96 8.53 7.03 2.70
CA GLN A 96 8.96 7.79 3.86
C GLN A 96 9.00 6.90 5.11
N GLN A 97 10.20 6.52 5.54
CA GLN A 97 10.42 5.61 6.69
C GLN A 97 9.76 6.06 8.00
N ALA A 98 9.56 7.37 8.20
CA ALA A 98 8.90 7.90 9.39
C ALA A 98 7.43 7.45 9.51
N TYR A 99 6.80 7.02 8.42
CA TYR A 99 5.42 6.56 8.41
C TYR A 99 5.24 5.16 8.99
N LEU A 100 6.30 4.36 9.04
CA LEU A 100 6.26 3.00 9.61
C LEU A 100 5.80 2.97 11.07
N LYS A 101 6.11 4.02 11.82
CA LYS A 101 5.71 4.13 13.25
C LYS A 101 4.31 4.69 13.45
N LYS A 102 3.74 5.32 12.42
CA LYS A 102 2.46 6.03 12.50
C LYS A 102 1.31 5.27 11.86
N TYR A 103 1.59 4.46 10.86
CA TYR A 103 0.58 3.81 10.03
C TYR A 103 0.85 2.33 9.93
N ASP A 104 -0.21 1.55 9.97
CA ASP A 104 -0.15 0.11 9.70
C ASP A 104 -0.21 -0.11 8.18
N MET A 105 0.93 -0.49 7.60
CA MET A 105 1.09 -0.66 6.15
C MET A 105 1.14 -2.12 5.73
N THR A 106 1.54 -3.00 6.62
CA THR A 106 1.85 -4.40 6.31
C THR A 106 0.69 -5.34 6.59
N SER A 107 -0.24 -4.96 7.48
CA SER A 107 -1.41 -5.79 7.82
C SER A 107 -2.29 -6.11 6.61
N ASN A 108 -2.36 -5.18 5.65
CA ASN A 108 -3.17 -5.30 4.44
C ASN A 108 -2.42 -5.96 3.26
N LEU A 109 -1.20 -6.42 3.46
CA LEU A 109 -0.44 -7.11 2.45
C LEU A 109 -0.93 -8.55 2.34
N LYS A 110 -1.16 -9.05 1.11
CA LYS A 110 -1.52 -10.46 0.86
C LYS A 110 -0.37 -11.39 1.24
N ASP A 111 -0.66 -12.63 1.55
CA ASP A 111 0.36 -13.65 1.78
C ASP A 111 1.26 -13.77 0.53
N GLY A 112 2.57 -13.79 0.73
CA GLY A 112 3.55 -13.76 -0.35
C GLY A 112 3.70 -12.41 -1.07
N GLY A 113 3.01 -11.37 -0.60
CA GLY A 113 3.13 -10.02 -1.15
C GLY A 113 4.48 -9.37 -0.89
N SER A 114 4.76 -8.27 -1.59
CA SER A 114 6.04 -7.57 -1.48
C SER A 114 5.88 -6.20 -0.80
N PHE A 115 6.78 -5.90 0.11
CA PHE A 115 6.87 -4.60 0.78
C PHE A 115 8.15 -3.88 0.39
N LEU A 116 8.03 -2.70 -0.22
CA LEU A 116 9.17 -1.84 -0.56
C LEU A 116 9.30 -0.70 0.44
N LEU A 117 10.49 -0.58 1.02
CA LEU A 117 10.83 0.51 1.92
C LEU A 117 11.96 1.36 1.34
N ASN A 118 11.68 2.65 1.14
CA ASN A 118 12.72 3.63 0.84
C ASN A 118 13.26 4.21 2.16
N THR A 119 14.49 3.86 2.50
CA THR A 119 15.09 4.16 3.79
C THR A 119 16.54 4.59 3.68
N VAL A 120 17.05 5.23 4.72
CA VAL A 120 18.49 5.52 4.90
C VAL A 120 19.19 4.46 5.74
N TRP A 121 18.46 3.50 6.30
CA TRP A 121 19.00 2.47 7.16
C TRP A 121 19.76 1.41 6.36
N SER A 122 20.89 0.96 6.90
CA SER A 122 21.58 -0.24 6.43
C SER A 122 20.82 -1.51 6.79
N ASP A 123 21.20 -2.66 6.23
CA ASP A 123 20.58 -3.96 6.54
C ASP A 123 20.62 -4.28 8.03
N GLU A 124 21.72 -3.96 8.70
CA GLU A 124 21.88 -4.18 10.14
C GLU A 124 20.99 -3.24 10.98
N GLU A 125 20.79 -2.03 10.49
CA GLU A 125 19.94 -1.03 11.14
C GLU A 125 18.45 -1.30 10.92
N LEU A 126 18.07 -1.91 9.78
CA LEU A 126 16.69 -2.28 9.50
C LEU A 126 16.12 -3.15 10.62
N ASP A 127 16.87 -4.15 11.07
CA ASP A 127 16.41 -5.01 12.16
C ASP A 127 16.17 -4.25 13.47
N LYS A 128 16.96 -3.22 13.75
CA LYS A 128 16.80 -2.41 14.97
C LYS A 128 15.63 -1.42 14.89
N HIS A 129 15.38 -0.87 13.71
CA HIS A 129 14.47 0.26 13.52
C HIS A 129 13.06 -0.13 13.02
N LEU A 130 12.92 -1.31 12.41
CA LEU A 130 11.61 -1.79 11.98
C LEU A 130 10.69 -2.03 13.18
N PRO A 131 9.46 -1.51 13.16
CA PRO A 131 8.47 -1.78 14.19
C PRO A 131 8.18 -3.27 14.34
N ALA A 132 7.90 -3.73 15.56
CA ALA A 132 7.66 -5.15 15.86
C ALA A 132 6.48 -5.75 15.08
N ASN A 133 5.43 -4.96 14.84
CA ASN A 133 4.29 -5.39 14.02
C ASN A 133 4.72 -5.64 12.56
N VAL A 134 5.52 -4.76 11.98
CA VAL A 134 6.04 -4.92 10.60
C VAL A 134 6.90 -6.17 10.50
N LYS A 135 7.84 -6.39 11.42
CA LYS A 135 8.66 -7.60 11.47
C LYS A 135 7.83 -8.87 11.54
N ARG A 136 6.84 -8.88 12.43
CA ARG A 136 5.95 -10.03 12.60
C ARG A 136 5.12 -10.32 11.35
N ASP A 137 4.57 -9.28 10.71
CA ASP A 137 3.78 -9.44 9.50
C ASP A 137 4.64 -9.98 8.35
N LEU A 138 5.84 -9.43 8.18
CA LEU A 138 6.79 -9.89 7.16
C LEU A 138 7.21 -11.35 7.38
N ALA A 139 7.44 -11.77 8.63
CA ALA A 139 7.84 -13.14 8.95
C ALA A 139 6.69 -14.14 8.81
N ASN A 140 5.47 -13.79 9.27
CA ASN A 140 4.34 -14.71 9.33
C ASN A 140 3.74 -15.05 7.95
N LYS A 141 3.86 -14.14 6.99
CA LYS A 141 3.22 -14.26 5.68
C LYS A 141 4.20 -14.47 4.54
N GLU A 142 5.44 -14.82 4.86
CA GLU A 142 6.52 -15.02 3.86
C GLU A 142 6.66 -13.85 2.88
N HIS A 143 6.48 -12.63 3.36
CA HIS A 143 6.58 -11.43 2.54
C HIS A 143 8.02 -11.14 2.11
N GLN A 144 8.17 -10.62 0.90
CA GLN A 144 9.45 -10.10 0.43
C GLN A 144 9.62 -8.65 0.90
N LEU A 145 10.65 -8.40 1.69
CA LEU A 145 11.09 -7.05 2.01
C LEU A 145 12.10 -6.59 0.95
N LEU A 146 11.71 -5.57 0.20
CA LEU A 146 12.60 -4.86 -0.70
C LEU A 146 12.94 -3.51 -0.07
N HIS A 147 14.20 -3.17 -0.01
CA HIS A 147 14.58 -1.84 0.45
C HIS A 147 15.58 -1.19 -0.50
N ASN A 148 15.51 0.12 -0.59
CA ASN A 148 16.46 0.94 -1.34
C ASN A 148 17.14 1.88 -0.34
N GLN A 149 18.44 1.70 -0.18
CA GLN A 149 19.24 2.59 0.65
C GLN A 149 19.50 3.88 -0.11
N ARG A 150 19.04 4.99 0.44
CA ARG A 150 19.41 6.31 -0.09
C ARG A 150 20.89 6.57 0.16
N CYS A 151 21.62 6.81 -0.89
CA CYS A 151 22.98 7.34 -0.82
C CYS A 151 22.98 8.81 -0.39
#